data_b91b2c9de9c9fc90bcc379b4945e5439
#
_entry.id   b91b2c9de9c9fc90bcc379b4945e5439
#
_cell.length_a   1.000
_cell.length_b   1.000
_cell.length_c   1.000
_cell.angle_alpha   90.00
_cell.angle_beta   90.00
_cell.angle_gamma   90.00
#
_symmetry.space_group_name_H-M   'P 1'
#
loop_
_entity.id
_entity.type
_entity.pdbx_description
1 polymer ?
#
loop_
_entity_poly.entity_id
_entity_poly.type
_entity_poly.pdbx_seq_one_letter_code
_entity_poly.pdbx_strand_id
1 'polypeptide(L)'
;MIGGKEKMKHKIKVTKKDIQNGEPGDCQKCAIALALKREFPDKKIEVRAVENDNNGFEEPKGGMIYFALDDKLYHFEDGLNDKLYTFIDRFDGEYGVDPFQFEMEVR
;
A
#
# COMPACT_ATOMS: atom_id res chain seq x y z
N MET A 1 3.33 32.19 2.67
CA MET A 1 3.45 31.67 2.86
C MET A 1 3.90 30.87 2.98
N ILE A 2 4.01 30.60 3.03
CA ILE A 2 4.40 29.93 3.17
C ILE A 2 4.78 28.96 3.32
N GLY A 3 4.95 28.86 3.50
CA GLY A 3 5.26 27.74 3.89
C GLY A 3 5.48 26.59 3.42
N GLY A 4 5.69 26.21 3.07
CA GLY A 4 6.16 25.23 2.54
C GLY A 4 5.90 23.88 2.64
N LYS A 5 5.55 23.36 3.59
CA LYS A 5 5.40 21.99 3.68
C LYS A 5 4.03 21.58 3.42
N GLU A 6 3.52 21.88 2.34
CA GLU A 6 2.17 21.51 2.08
C GLU A 6 2.08 20.05 1.85
N LYS A 7 1.14 19.43 2.51
CA LYS A 7 0.83 18.06 2.27
C LYS A 7 -0.10 18.00 1.10
N MET A 8 0.23 17.21 0.13
CA MET A 8 -0.61 17.04 -1.04
C MET A 8 -1.33 15.73 -0.93
N LYS A 9 -2.64 15.77 -1.12
CA LYS A 9 -3.43 14.56 -1.14
C LYS A 9 -3.44 13.99 -2.53
N HIS A 10 -3.13 12.72 -2.62
CA HIS A 10 -3.12 12.02 -3.88
C HIS A 10 -4.14 10.91 -3.83
N LYS A 11 -4.90 10.76 -4.89
CA LYS A 11 -5.84 9.66 -5.00
C LYS A 11 -5.16 8.53 -5.74
N ILE A 12 -5.03 7.41 -5.09
CA ILE A 12 -4.36 6.26 -5.65
C ILE A 12 -5.42 5.28 -6.11
N LYS A 13 -5.43 4.99 -7.39
CA LYS A 13 -6.43 4.08 -7.96
C LYS A 13 -5.77 2.79 -8.34
N VAL A 14 -6.15 1.71 -7.66
CA VAL A 14 -5.68 0.38 -8.02
C VAL A 14 -6.70 -0.18 -9.00
N THR A 15 -6.34 -0.26 -10.25
CA THR A 15 -7.26 -0.63 -11.32
C THR A 15 -7.23 -2.11 -11.58
N LYS A 16 -8.19 -2.56 -12.36
CA LYS A 16 -8.22 -3.95 -12.79
C LYS A 16 -6.94 -4.34 -13.53
N LYS A 17 -6.42 -3.42 -14.30
CA LYS A 17 -5.20 -3.66 -15.06
C LYS A 17 -4.01 -3.81 -14.12
N ASP A 18 -3.97 -3.03 -13.05
CA ASP A 18 -2.92 -3.18 -12.04
C ASP A 18 -2.97 -4.56 -11.41
N ILE A 19 -4.19 -5.04 -11.13
CA ILE A 19 -4.36 -6.34 -10.54
C ILE A 19 -3.89 -7.43 -11.51
N GLN A 20 -4.21 -7.28 -12.78
CA GLN A 20 -3.82 -8.25 -13.78
C GLN A 20 -2.31 -8.27 -14.02
N ASN A 21 -1.69 -7.12 -13.98
CA ASN A 21 -0.27 -6.99 -14.30
C ASN A 21 0.64 -7.09 -13.08
N GLY A 22 0.08 -6.96 -11.88
CA GLY A 22 0.87 -7.02 -10.67
C GLY A 22 1.36 -8.42 -10.38
N GLU A 23 2.47 -8.50 -9.66
CA GLU A 23 3.04 -9.79 -9.29
C GLU A 23 2.84 -10.04 -7.81
N PRO A 24 2.12 -11.09 -7.45
CA PRO A 24 1.90 -11.40 -6.05
C PRO A 24 3.22 -11.69 -5.35
N GLY A 25 3.33 -11.19 -4.13
CA GLY A 25 4.53 -11.40 -3.34
C GLY A 25 5.69 -10.50 -3.66
N ASP A 26 5.53 -9.59 -4.61
CA ASP A 26 6.62 -8.71 -5.02
C ASP A 26 6.33 -7.30 -4.53
N CYS A 27 7.12 -6.80 -3.59
CA CYS A 27 6.83 -5.50 -2.98
C CYS A 27 7.05 -4.33 -3.92
N GLN A 28 7.68 -4.56 -5.05
CA GLN A 28 7.92 -3.49 -6.02
C GLN A 28 7.03 -3.61 -7.25
N LYS A 29 6.35 -4.73 -7.42
CA LYS A 29 5.56 -4.97 -8.60
C LYS A 29 4.15 -5.46 -8.31
N CYS A 30 3.71 -5.40 -7.08
CA CYS A 30 2.34 -5.77 -6.79
C CYS A 30 1.37 -4.72 -7.33
N ALA A 31 0.08 -5.03 -7.29
CA ALA A 31 -0.92 -4.14 -7.88
C ALA A 31 -0.88 -2.74 -7.28
N ILE A 32 -0.71 -2.64 -5.97
CA ILE A 32 -0.65 -1.33 -5.32
C ILE A 32 0.62 -0.60 -5.72
N ALA A 33 1.75 -1.31 -5.81
CA ALA A 33 3.00 -0.68 -6.22
C ALA A 33 2.88 -0.12 -7.64
N LEU A 34 2.21 -0.83 -8.53
CA LEU A 34 2.01 -0.33 -9.89
C LEU A 34 1.18 0.94 -9.89
N ALA A 35 0.14 0.98 -9.05
CA ALA A 35 -0.69 2.17 -8.95
C ALA A 35 0.12 3.35 -8.42
N LEU A 36 0.96 3.10 -7.43
CA LEU A 36 1.79 4.16 -6.86
C LEU A 36 2.83 4.66 -7.87
N LYS A 37 3.40 3.77 -8.65
CA LYS A 37 4.36 4.18 -9.66
C LYS A 37 3.73 5.06 -10.73
N ARG A 38 2.48 4.80 -11.04
CA ARG A 38 1.77 5.63 -12.00
C ARG A 38 1.57 7.04 -11.44
N GLU A 39 1.27 7.13 -10.14
CA GLU A 39 1.05 8.41 -9.50
C GLU A 39 2.37 9.14 -9.22
N PHE A 40 3.43 8.39 -8.92
CA PHE A 40 4.72 8.95 -8.56
C PHE A 40 5.82 8.33 -9.43
N PRO A 41 5.83 8.65 -10.73
CA PRO A 41 6.73 7.95 -11.65
C PRO A 41 8.21 8.19 -11.37
N ASP A 42 8.53 9.27 -10.66
CA ASP A 42 9.91 9.60 -10.38
C ASP A 42 10.42 9.04 -9.07
N LYS A 43 9.58 8.30 -8.34
CA LYS A 43 9.97 7.81 -7.03
C LYS A 43 10.17 6.31 -7.05
N LYS A 44 11.07 5.87 -6.20
CA LYS A 44 11.26 4.45 -5.99
C LYS A 44 10.20 3.98 -5.01
N ILE A 45 9.44 2.98 -5.39
CA ILE A 45 8.26 2.55 -4.65
C ILE A 45 8.46 1.15 -4.11
N GLU A 46 8.13 0.95 -2.83
CA GLU A 46 8.01 -0.37 -2.24
C GLU A 46 6.77 -0.40 -1.36
N VAL A 47 6.04 -1.49 -1.44
CA VAL A 47 4.87 -1.72 -0.60
C VAL A 47 5.21 -2.87 0.33
N ARG A 48 5.18 -2.61 1.64
CA ARG A 48 5.59 -3.61 2.61
C ARG A 48 4.46 -3.93 3.57
N ALA A 49 4.38 -5.19 3.92
CA ALA A 49 3.43 -5.66 4.91
C ALA A 49 4.21 -6.40 5.98
N VAL A 50 4.06 -5.97 7.20
CA VAL A 50 4.75 -6.58 8.33
C VAL A 50 3.70 -7.28 9.19
N GLU A 51 3.84 -8.58 9.34
CA GLU A 51 2.89 -9.32 10.15
C GLU A 51 3.11 -9.04 11.62
N ASN A 52 2.00 -9.02 12.32
CA ASN A 52 2.05 -8.80 13.73
C ASN A 52 2.41 -10.10 14.42
N ASP A 53 3.54 -10.12 15.08
CA ASP A 53 3.99 -11.32 15.75
C ASP A 53 3.56 -11.28 17.20
N ASN A 54 2.53 -12.00 17.55
CA ASN A 54 1.99 -11.96 18.88
C ASN A 54 2.50 -13.08 19.77
N ASN A 55 3.48 -13.78 19.34
CA ASN A 55 4.07 -14.84 20.14
C ASN A 55 3.05 -15.89 20.56
N GLY A 56 2.00 -16.01 19.81
CA GLY A 56 1.04 -17.05 20.06
C GLY A 56 0.03 -16.76 21.12
N PHE A 57 0.07 -15.61 21.72
CA PHE A 57 -0.87 -15.33 22.77
C PHE A 57 -2.19 -14.80 22.29
N GLU A 58 -2.18 -14.04 21.24
CA GLU A 58 -3.40 -13.42 20.81
C GLU A 58 -3.60 -13.77 19.39
N GLU A 59 -4.80 -13.63 18.93
CA GLU A 59 -5.02 -13.81 17.54
C GLU A 59 -4.36 -12.72 16.77
N PRO A 60 -3.73 -13.05 15.68
CA PRO A 60 -3.10 -12.02 14.86
C PRO A 60 -4.15 -11.08 14.34
N LYS A 61 -3.88 -9.83 14.44
CA LYS A 61 -4.80 -8.84 13.97
C LYS A 61 -4.36 -8.27 12.67
N GLY A 62 -3.87 -9.08 11.83
CA GLY A 62 -3.31 -8.61 10.58
C GLY A 62 -1.99 -7.95 10.86
N GLY A 63 -1.46 -7.26 9.93
CA GLY A 63 -0.19 -6.63 10.08
C GLY A 63 -0.27 -5.16 9.82
N MET A 64 0.88 -4.55 9.73
CA MET A 64 0.98 -3.15 9.41
C MET A 64 1.45 -3.01 7.98
N ILE A 65 0.80 -2.12 7.25
CA ILE A 65 1.17 -1.82 5.90
C ILE A 65 1.90 -0.50 5.89
N TYR A 66 2.99 -0.41 5.16
CA TYR A 66 3.58 0.89 4.91
C TYR A 66 4.18 0.90 3.51
N PHE A 67 4.26 2.11 2.97
CA PHE A 67 4.84 2.34 1.65
C PHE A 67 6.15 3.07 1.82
N ALA A 68 7.14 2.70 1.06
CA ALA A 68 8.39 3.45 1.00
C ALA A 68 8.46 4.15 -0.33
N LEU A 69 8.52 5.47 -0.28
CA LEU A 69 8.66 6.31 -1.46
C LEU A 69 9.99 7.04 -1.31
N ASP A 70 10.98 6.63 -2.07
CA ASP A 70 12.34 7.21 -1.99
C ASP A 70 12.83 7.22 -0.56
N ASP A 71 12.74 6.09 0.12
CA ASP A 71 13.21 5.94 1.50
C ASP A 71 12.37 6.63 2.55
N LYS A 72 11.29 7.27 2.17
CA LYS A 72 10.39 7.87 3.12
C LYS A 72 9.23 6.94 3.37
N LEU A 73 8.96 6.66 4.65
CA LEU A 73 7.93 5.69 5.01
C LEU A 73 6.61 6.37 5.29
N TYR A 74 5.55 5.78 4.80
CA TYR A 74 4.19 6.27 5.03
C TYR A 74 3.36 5.18 5.66
N HIS A 75 2.71 5.51 6.77
CA HIS A 75 1.83 4.60 7.50
C HIS A 75 0.40 5.09 7.37
N PHE A 76 -0.53 4.25 7.74
CA PHE A 76 -1.94 4.53 7.53
C PHE A 76 -2.73 4.33 8.80
N GLU A 77 -3.88 5.00 8.89
CA GLU A 77 -4.80 4.81 9.99
C GLU A 77 -5.32 3.38 9.98
N ASP A 78 -5.81 2.95 11.14
CA ASP A 78 -6.20 1.56 11.32
C ASP A 78 -7.17 1.06 10.26
N GLY A 79 -8.19 1.83 9.96
CA GLY A 79 -9.19 1.39 8.98
C GLY A 79 -8.61 1.18 7.61
N LEU A 80 -7.81 2.14 7.14
CA LEU A 80 -7.19 2.01 5.83
C LEU A 80 -6.10 0.96 5.85
N ASN A 81 -5.36 0.87 6.93
CA ASN A 81 -4.34 -0.15 7.07
C ASN A 81 -4.93 -1.55 6.92
N ASP A 82 -6.06 -1.80 7.57
CA ASP A 82 -6.71 -3.09 7.48
C ASP A 82 -7.18 -3.39 6.07
N LYS A 83 -7.71 -2.38 5.41
CA LYS A 83 -8.18 -2.55 4.04
C LYS A 83 -7.03 -2.88 3.10
N LEU A 84 -5.92 -2.18 3.25
CA LEU A 84 -4.74 -2.41 2.43
C LEU A 84 -4.13 -3.78 2.74
N TYR A 85 -4.06 -4.14 4.01
CA TYR A 85 -3.51 -5.42 4.39
C TYR A 85 -4.35 -6.55 3.83
N THR A 86 -5.67 -6.45 3.95
CA THR A 86 -6.56 -7.47 3.41
C THR A 86 -6.38 -7.62 1.91
N PHE A 87 -6.29 -6.49 1.21
CA PHE A 87 -6.09 -6.55 -0.23
C PHE A 87 -4.77 -7.26 -0.57
N ILE A 88 -3.69 -6.89 0.11
CA ILE A 88 -2.38 -7.46 -0.17
C ILE A 88 -2.35 -8.93 0.17
N ASP A 89 -2.93 -9.30 1.29
CA ASP A 89 -2.95 -10.70 1.72
C ASP A 89 -3.68 -11.55 0.69
N ARG A 90 -4.82 -11.09 0.21
CA ARG A 90 -5.57 -11.83 -0.78
C ARG A 90 -4.87 -11.83 -2.13
N PHE A 91 -4.27 -10.71 -2.51
CA PHE A 91 -3.58 -10.62 -3.77
C PHE A 91 -2.36 -11.55 -3.79
N ASP A 92 -1.59 -11.57 -2.70
CA ASP A 92 -0.42 -12.44 -2.62
C ASP A 92 -0.80 -13.90 -2.58
N GLY A 93 -1.95 -14.22 -2.02
CA GLY A 93 -2.45 -15.60 -2.02
C GLY A 93 -3.13 -15.99 -3.30
N GLU A 94 -3.17 -15.09 -4.27
CA GLU A 94 -3.81 -15.33 -5.56
C GLU A 94 -5.29 -15.56 -5.46
N TYR A 95 -5.91 -14.96 -4.45
CA TYR A 95 -7.36 -14.93 -4.37
C TYR A 95 -7.87 -13.74 -5.17
N GLY A 96 -9.12 -13.79 -5.53
CA GLY A 96 -9.71 -12.69 -6.28
C GLY A 96 -9.77 -11.43 -5.47
N VAL A 97 -9.42 -10.31 -6.08
CA VAL A 97 -9.52 -8.99 -5.45
C VAL A 97 -10.18 -8.05 -6.44
N ASP A 98 -10.77 -6.99 -5.89
CA ASP A 98 -11.45 -6.00 -6.70
C ASP A 98 -10.66 -4.71 -6.75
N PRO A 99 -10.82 -3.94 -7.81
CA PRO A 99 -10.20 -2.61 -7.87
C PRO A 99 -10.72 -1.73 -6.74
N PHE A 100 -9.89 -0.81 -6.29
CA PHE A 100 -10.32 0.13 -5.26
C PHE A 100 -9.45 1.38 -5.36
N GLN A 101 -9.79 2.38 -4.55
CA GLN A 101 -9.00 3.59 -4.52
C GLN A 101 -8.91 4.07 -3.08
N PHE A 102 -7.88 4.84 -2.82
CA PHE A 102 -7.69 5.44 -1.50
C PHE A 102 -6.91 6.74 -1.67
N GLU A 103 -6.89 7.52 -0.60
CA GLU A 103 -6.15 8.78 -0.62
C GLU A 103 -5.00 8.71 0.36
N MET A 104 -3.88 9.30 -0.01
CA MET A 104 -2.76 9.42 0.91
C MET A 104 -2.15 10.80 0.77
N GLU A 105 -1.56 11.26 1.86
CA GLU A 105 -0.88 12.55 1.86
C GLU A 105 0.60 12.32 1.71
N VAL A 106 1.20 13.06 0.80
CA VAL A 106 2.63 12.93 0.54
C VAL A 106 3.27 14.29 0.74
N ARG A 107 4.39 14.30 1.41
CA ARG A 107 5.14 15.54 1.65
C ARG A 107 6.32 15.68 0.75
#